data_a7129c0293ca5981e9f818da695d59c4
#
_entry.id   a7129c0293ca5981e9f818da695d59c4
#
_cell.length_a   1.000
_cell.length_b   1.000
_cell.length_c   1.000
_cell.angle_alpha   90.00
_cell.angle_beta   90.00
_cell.angle_gamma   90.00
#
_symmetry.space_group_name_H-M   'P 1'
#
loop_
_entity.id
_entity.type
_entity.pdbx_description
1 polymer ?
#
loop_
_entity_poly.entity_id
_entity_poly.type
_entity_poly.pdbx_seq_one_letter_code
_entity_poly.pdbx_strand_id
1 'polypeptide(L)'
;MKYKKLSNTELDVSLLCLGTMTYGEQNSEKEAHEQLDYSIAHGINFIDTAEMYAIPPKEETQGKTEEIIGTWLSKRKDRDKIVLATKVAGPGMEYLRGGSRLSRKHIMQAADDSLKRLQTDYIDLYQVHWPERKSNFFGRLGYEY
;
A
#
# COMPACT_ATOMS: atom_id res chain seq x y z
N MET A 1 -12.29 -13.23 -14.80
CA MET A 1 -11.49 -11.99 -14.76
C MET A 1 -10.63 -11.90 -16.02
N LYS A 2 -10.36 -10.68 -16.54
CA LYS A 2 -9.38 -10.46 -17.62
C LYS A 2 -8.09 -9.95 -17.01
N TYR A 3 -6.94 -10.32 -17.60
CA TYR A 3 -5.61 -9.93 -17.16
C TYR A 3 -4.85 -9.20 -18.26
N LYS A 4 -3.84 -8.44 -17.89
CA LYS A 4 -2.89 -7.79 -18.80
C LYS A 4 -1.51 -7.70 -18.16
N LYS A 5 -0.48 -7.58 -18.96
CA LYS A 5 0.88 -7.24 -18.47
C LYS A 5 0.89 -5.83 -17.86
N LEU A 6 1.52 -5.70 -16.71
CA LEU A 6 1.74 -4.39 -16.08
C LEU A 6 2.92 -3.71 -16.78
N SER A 7 2.60 -2.83 -17.74
CA SER A 7 3.62 -2.15 -18.56
C SER A 7 4.61 -3.15 -19.20
N ASN A 8 5.90 -2.87 -19.13
CA ASN A 8 7.00 -3.70 -19.65
C ASN A 8 7.52 -4.72 -18.63
N THR A 9 6.71 -5.12 -17.66
CA THR A 9 7.07 -6.14 -16.67
C THR A 9 6.52 -7.51 -17.04
N GLU A 10 6.99 -8.55 -16.36
CA GLU A 10 6.44 -9.90 -16.48
C GLU A 10 5.19 -10.13 -15.64
N LEU A 11 4.73 -9.12 -14.86
CA LEU A 11 3.58 -9.23 -13.97
C LEU A 11 2.27 -9.24 -14.78
N ASP A 12 1.50 -10.31 -14.65
CA ASP A 12 0.13 -10.40 -15.15
C ASP A 12 -0.84 -9.93 -14.05
N VAL A 13 -1.47 -8.79 -14.26
CA VAL A 13 -2.42 -8.20 -13.31
C VAL A 13 -3.85 -8.28 -13.81
N SER A 14 -4.79 -8.53 -12.90
CA SER A 14 -6.21 -8.37 -13.19
C SER A 14 -6.54 -6.94 -13.61
N LEU A 15 -7.50 -6.75 -14.51
CA LEU A 15 -7.93 -5.41 -14.93
C LEU A 15 -8.56 -4.60 -13.78
N LEU A 16 -9.05 -5.28 -12.75
CA LEU A 16 -9.48 -4.66 -11.49
C LEU A 16 -8.37 -4.80 -10.47
N CYS A 17 -8.10 -3.73 -9.74
CA CYS A 17 -7.20 -3.70 -8.58
C CYS A 17 -8.03 -3.47 -7.32
N LEU A 18 -7.78 -4.25 -6.27
CA LEU A 18 -8.41 -4.04 -4.98
C LEU A 18 -7.64 -2.96 -4.21
N GLY A 19 -8.27 -1.79 -4.01
CA GLY A 19 -7.78 -0.77 -3.09
C GLY A 19 -8.17 -1.10 -1.65
N THR A 20 -7.29 -0.84 -0.69
CA THR A 20 -7.43 -1.30 0.70
C THR A 20 -7.40 -0.17 1.74
N MET A 21 -7.45 1.07 1.34
CA MET A 21 -7.18 2.25 2.19
C MET A 21 -8.10 2.40 3.41
N THR A 22 -9.19 1.64 3.48
CA THR A 22 -10.18 1.72 4.57
C THR A 22 -9.97 0.67 5.67
N TYR A 23 -9.06 -0.30 5.44
CA TYR A 23 -8.83 -1.40 6.38
C TYR A 23 -8.10 -0.92 7.65
N GLY A 24 -8.72 -1.18 8.80
CA GLY A 24 -8.22 -0.75 10.10
C GLY A 24 -8.74 0.60 10.60
N GLU A 25 -9.60 1.26 9.83
CA GLU A 25 -10.32 2.46 10.26
C GLU A 25 -11.83 2.31 10.02
N GLN A 26 -12.26 2.10 8.77
CA GLN A 26 -13.67 1.94 8.40
C GLN A 26 -14.08 0.46 8.35
N ASN A 27 -13.14 -0.43 8.08
CA ASN A 27 -13.36 -1.87 8.08
C ASN A 27 -12.51 -2.53 9.15
N SER A 28 -13.11 -3.47 9.86
CA SER A 28 -12.40 -4.36 10.77
C SER A 28 -11.46 -5.31 10.01
N GLU A 29 -10.51 -5.92 10.71
CA GLU A 29 -9.63 -6.94 10.13
C GLU A 29 -10.43 -8.12 9.54
N LYS A 30 -11.50 -8.54 10.20
CA LYS A 30 -12.38 -9.62 9.71
C LYS A 30 -13.02 -9.25 8.37
N GLU A 31 -13.64 -8.08 8.27
CA GLU A 31 -14.25 -7.60 7.03
C GLU A 31 -13.22 -7.44 5.91
N ALA A 32 -12.02 -6.95 6.24
CA ALA A 32 -10.93 -6.82 5.31
C ALA A 32 -10.50 -8.20 4.74
N HIS A 33 -10.34 -9.20 5.61
CA HIS A 33 -10.00 -10.57 5.19
C HIS A 33 -11.11 -11.18 4.32
N GLU A 34 -12.38 -10.98 4.65
CA GLU A 34 -13.52 -11.43 3.83
C GLU A 34 -13.50 -10.78 2.44
N GLN A 35 -13.19 -9.48 2.34
CA GLN A 35 -13.07 -8.76 1.07
C GLN A 35 -11.87 -9.24 0.25
N LEU A 36 -10.73 -9.49 0.89
CA LEU A 36 -9.54 -10.03 0.25
C LEU A 36 -9.83 -11.44 -0.32
N ASP A 37 -10.39 -12.33 0.48
CA ASP A 37 -10.74 -13.70 0.05
C ASP A 37 -11.76 -13.68 -1.09
N TYR A 38 -12.80 -12.85 -0.98
CA TYR A 38 -13.78 -12.66 -2.04
C TYR A 38 -13.13 -12.20 -3.35
N SER A 39 -12.25 -11.23 -3.27
CA SER A 39 -11.54 -10.67 -4.44
C SER A 39 -10.68 -11.71 -5.14
N ILE A 40 -9.87 -12.46 -4.38
CA ILE A 40 -9.04 -13.54 -4.93
C ILE A 40 -9.92 -14.64 -5.55
N ALA A 41 -11.00 -15.05 -4.88
CA ALA A 41 -11.92 -16.07 -5.40
C ALA A 41 -12.58 -15.65 -6.74
N HIS A 42 -12.72 -14.34 -6.99
CA HIS A 42 -13.24 -13.79 -8.25
C HIS A 42 -12.15 -13.43 -9.26
N GLY A 43 -10.89 -13.81 -8.99
CA GLY A 43 -9.76 -13.66 -9.90
C GLY A 43 -9.11 -12.28 -9.88
N ILE A 44 -9.37 -11.44 -8.88
CA ILE A 44 -8.59 -10.22 -8.66
C ILE A 44 -7.28 -10.66 -7.97
N ASN A 45 -6.15 -10.45 -8.64
CA ASN A 45 -4.84 -10.77 -8.08
C ASN A 45 -3.99 -9.53 -7.77
N PHE A 46 -4.50 -8.35 -8.04
CA PHE A 46 -3.78 -7.09 -7.84
C PHE A 46 -4.36 -6.35 -6.63
N ILE A 47 -3.54 -6.17 -5.58
CA ILE A 47 -3.90 -5.53 -4.32
C ILE A 47 -3.03 -4.30 -4.14
N ASP A 48 -3.64 -3.14 -3.85
CA ASP A 48 -2.96 -1.87 -3.64
C ASP A 48 -3.16 -1.37 -2.21
N THR A 49 -2.06 -1.14 -1.52
CA THR A 49 -1.99 -0.57 -0.17
C THR A 49 -0.96 0.56 -0.10
N ALA A 50 -0.71 1.11 1.09
CA ALA A 50 0.34 2.11 1.34
C ALA A 50 0.75 2.14 2.81
N GLU A 51 2.01 2.55 3.08
CA GLU A 51 2.51 2.66 4.46
C GLU A 51 1.71 3.62 5.33
N MET A 52 1.11 4.66 4.73
CA MET A 52 0.33 5.66 5.47
C MET A 52 -1.09 5.23 5.81
N TYR A 53 -1.61 4.15 5.19
CA TYR A 53 -2.99 3.73 5.42
C TYR A 53 -3.16 3.12 6.83
N ALA A 54 -4.33 3.30 7.48
CA ALA A 54 -5.66 3.58 6.93
C ALA A 54 -5.94 5.07 6.70
N ILE A 55 -7.09 5.35 6.02
CA ILE A 55 -7.62 6.68 5.73
C ILE A 55 -8.90 6.92 6.56
N PRO A 56 -9.06 8.10 7.20
CA PRO A 56 -8.16 9.27 7.20
C PRO A 56 -6.82 8.98 7.90
N PRO A 57 -5.71 9.59 7.44
CA PRO A 57 -4.40 9.29 8.00
C PRO A 57 -4.28 9.83 9.45
N LYS A 58 -3.87 8.95 10.35
CA LYS A 58 -3.63 9.23 11.78
C LYS A 58 -2.39 8.47 12.22
N GLU A 59 -1.68 9.00 13.22
CA GLU A 59 -0.52 8.33 13.79
C GLU A 59 -0.88 6.95 14.37
N GLU A 60 -2.03 6.85 15.03
CA GLU A 60 -2.51 5.63 15.71
C GLU A 60 -2.89 4.50 14.75
N THR A 61 -3.27 4.83 13.51
CA THR A 61 -3.71 3.86 12.50
C THR A 61 -2.73 3.71 11.34
N GLN A 62 -1.58 4.40 11.40
CA GLN A 62 -0.55 4.33 10.39
C GLN A 62 0.01 2.90 10.26
N GLY A 63 0.02 2.39 9.03
CA GLY A 63 0.49 1.04 8.73
C GLY A 63 -0.52 -0.06 9.03
N LYS A 64 -1.66 0.26 9.65
CA LYS A 64 -2.67 -0.74 10.08
C LYS A 64 -3.21 -1.55 8.91
N THR A 65 -3.42 -0.93 7.76
CA THR A 65 -3.86 -1.62 6.55
C THR A 65 -2.83 -2.68 6.09
N GLU A 66 -1.55 -2.35 6.11
CA GLU A 66 -0.48 -3.31 5.77
C GLU A 66 -0.40 -4.45 6.81
N GLU A 67 -0.57 -4.17 8.09
CA GLU A 67 -0.62 -5.21 9.14
C GLU A 67 -1.77 -6.20 8.90
N ILE A 68 -2.97 -5.69 8.60
CA ILE A 68 -4.15 -6.51 8.31
C ILE A 68 -3.93 -7.38 7.07
N ILE A 69 -3.34 -6.82 6.02
CA ILE A 69 -2.99 -7.60 4.83
C ILE A 69 -1.91 -8.63 5.18
N GLY A 70 -0.94 -8.27 6.01
CA GLY A 70 0.13 -9.17 6.47
C GLY A 70 -0.41 -10.37 7.23
N THR A 71 -1.33 -10.17 8.17
CA THR A 71 -1.98 -11.28 8.93
C THR A 71 -2.81 -12.18 8.01
N TRP A 72 -3.35 -11.66 6.92
CA TRP A 72 -4.02 -12.44 5.90
C TRP A 72 -3.04 -13.21 5.03
N LEU A 73 -1.98 -12.57 4.53
CA LEU A 73 -0.94 -13.19 3.70
C LEU A 73 -0.23 -14.35 4.43
N SER A 74 0.07 -14.18 5.72
CA SER A 74 0.79 -15.19 6.52
C SER A 74 0.06 -16.53 6.64
N LYS A 75 -1.25 -16.54 6.41
CA LYS A 75 -2.09 -17.76 6.41
C LYS A 75 -2.15 -18.44 5.04
N ARG A 76 -1.57 -17.82 4.00
CA ARG A 76 -1.68 -18.27 2.61
C ARG A 76 -0.41 -18.98 2.14
N LYS A 77 -0.58 -19.85 1.14
CA LYS A 77 0.54 -20.57 0.49
C LYS A 77 0.69 -20.19 -0.99
N ASP A 78 -0.04 -19.17 -1.43
CA ASP A 78 -0.13 -18.75 -2.82
C ASP A 78 0.23 -17.26 -2.98
N ARG A 79 1.21 -16.78 -2.16
CA ARG A 79 1.75 -15.41 -2.23
C ARG A 79 2.25 -15.05 -3.63
N ASP A 80 2.83 -16.01 -4.32
CA ASP A 80 3.35 -15.92 -5.68
C ASP A 80 2.28 -15.64 -6.75
N LYS A 81 1.00 -15.86 -6.43
CA LYS A 81 -0.13 -15.56 -7.33
C LYS A 81 -0.74 -14.17 -7.10
N ILE A 82 -0.24 -13.44 -6.13
CA ILE A 82 -0.75 -12.13 -5.73
C ILE A 82 0.26 -11.07 -6.14
N VAL A 83 -0.17 -10.07 -6.89
CA VAL A 83 0.61 -8.87 -7.18
C VAL A 83 0.27 -7.82 -6.11
N LEU A 84 1.21 -7.60 -5.21
CA LEU A 84 1.06 -6.70 -4.08
C LEU A 84 1.79 -5.39 -4.33
N ALA A 85 1.03 -4.29 -4.37
CA ALA A 85 1.56 -2.95 -4.47
C ALA A 85 1.49 -2.23 -3.13
N THR A 86 2.56 -1.54 -2.75
CA THR A 86 2.54 -0.58 -1.65
C THR A 86 3.33 0.69 -2.01
N LYS A 87 3.30 1.70 -1.12
CA LYS A 87 3.79 3.04 -1.45
C LYS A 87 4.48 3.67 -0.25
N VAL A 88 5.63 4.31 -0.52
CA VAL A 88 6.24 5.23 0.45
C VAL A 88 5.48 6.57 0.45
N ALA A 89 5.18 7.10 1.62
CA ALA A 89 4.58 8.42 1.77
C ALA A 89 5.53 9.52 1.29
N GLY A 90 5.00 10.47 0.51
CA GLY A 90 5.69 11.71 0.21
C GLY A 90 5.79 12.62 1.45
N PRO A 91 6.32 13.84 1.32
CA PRO A 91 6.54 14.73 2.45
C PRO A 91 5.25 15.21 3.12
N GLY A 92 5.32 15.53 4.42
CA GLY A 92 4.24 16.18 5.17
C GLY A 92 3.58 15.34 6.25
N MET A 93 4.11 14.17 6.59
CA MET A 93 3.67 13.35 7.72
C MET A 93 4.73 13.36 8.81
N GLU A 94 4.56 14.21 9.82
CA GLU A 94 5.56 14.45 10.86
C GLU A 94 5.82 13.19 11.72
N TYR A 95 4.80 12.36 11.95
CA TYR A 95 4.93 11.13 12.72
C TYR A 95 5.65 10.00 11.97
N LEU A 96 5.82 10.09 10.65
CA LEU A 96 6.58 9.10 9.89
C LEU A 96 8.07 9.49 9.86
N ARG A 97 8.89 8.74 10.57
CA ARG A 97 10.36 8.85 10.54
C ARG A 97 10.88 10.26 10.86
N GLY A 98 10.16 11.02 11.73
CA GLY A 98 10.51 12.40 12.06
C GLY A 98 10.26 13.41 10.92
N GLY A 99 9.26 13.14 10.10
CA GLY A 99 8.87 13.88 8.89
C GLY A 99 9.14 13.07 7.63
N SER A 100 8.04 12.64 6.96
CA SER A 100 8.17 11.81 5.74
C SER A 100 8.87 12.56 4.61
N ARG A 101 9.83 11.89 3.97
CA ARG A 101 10.65 12.41 2.86
C ARG A 101 10.92 11.30 1.84
N LEU A 102 11.29 11.67 0.63
CA LEU A 102 11.66 10.74 -0.45
C LEU A 102 13.19 10.62 -0.63
N SER A 103 13.96 10.85 0.43
CA SER A 103 15.38 10.53 0.42
C SER A 103 15.60 9.02 0.33
N ARG A 104 16.74 8.59 -0.21
CA ARG A 104 17.11 7.17 -0.29
C ARG A 104 16.94 6.45 1.06
N LYS A 105 17.39 7.09 2.15
CA LYS A 105 17.27 6.53 3.52
C LYS A 105 15.81 6.26 3.89
N HIS A 106 14.92 7.24 3.67
CA HIS A 106 13.51 7.11 4.03
C HIS A 106 12.78 6.08 3.15
N ILE A 107 13.09 6.03 1.85
CA ILE A 107 12.49 5.05 0.93
C ILE A 107 12.90 3.63 1.34
N MET A 108 14.18 3.38 1.61
CA MET A 108 14.65 2.05 2.04
C MET A 108 14.03 1.65 3.37
N GLN A 109 14.04 2.54 4.37
CA GLN A 109 13.42 2.26 5.67
C GLN A 109 11.91 1.99 5.54
N ALA A 110 11.20 2.79 4.73
CA ALA A 110 9.77 2.59 4.48
C ALA A 110 9.49 1.21 3.83
N ALA A 111 10.31 0.79 2.87
CA ALA A 111 10.19 -0.53 2.24
C ALA A 111 10.41 -1.66 3.26
N ASP A 112 11.47 -1.58 4.06
CA ASP A 112 11.77 -2.56 5.10
C ASP A 112 10.64 -2.66 6.14
N ASP A 113 10.07 -1.53 6.54
CA ASP A 113 8.97 -1.47 7.50
C ASP A 113 7.66 -1.99 6.89
N SER A 114 7.39 -1.72 5.61
CA SER A 114 6.25 -2.29 4.87
C SER A 114 6.37 -3.80 4.74
N LEU A 115 7.54 -4.34 4.41
CA LEU A 115 7.78 -5.79 4.34
C LEU A 115 7.47 -6.47 5.68
N LYS A 116 7.88 -5.86 6.81
CA LYS A 116 7.58 -6.38 8.16
C LYS A 116 6.07 -6.39 8.44
N ARG A 117 5.36 -5.28 8.18
CA ARG A 117 3.92 -5.19 8.39
C ARG A 117 3.14 -6.16 7.49
N LEU A 118 3.54 -6.26 6.23
CA LEU A 118 2.95 -7.17 5.24
C LEU A 118 3.33 -8.65 5.44
N GLN A 119 4.28 -8.95 6.33
CA GLN A 119 4.75 -10.31 6.64
C GLN A 119 5.15 -11.09 5.37
N THR A 120 5.85 -10.43 4.46
CA THR A 120 6.35 -10.99 3.19
C THR A 120 7.78 -10.53 2.95
N ASP A 121 8.54 -11.28 2.18
CA ASP A 121 9.94 -11.00 1.85
C ASP A 121 10.11 -10.21 0.54
N TYR A 122 9.02 -9.97 -0.19
CA TYR A 122 9.05 -9.15 -1.40
C TYR A 122 7.75 -8.37 -1.63
N ILE A 123 7.89 -7.24 -2.34
CA ILE A 123 6.82 -6.38 -2.85
C ILE A 123 6.92 -6.42 -4.38
N ASP A 124 5.79 -6.64 -5.05
CA ASP A 124 5.76 -6.75 -6.52
C ASP A 124 5.82 -5.38 -7.20
N LEU A 125 5.19 -4.37 -6.61
CA LEU A 125 5.20 -2.99 -7.09
C LEU A 125 5.38 -2.01 -5.94
N TYR A 126 6.52 -1.30 -5.92
CA TYR A 126 6.77 -0.25 -4.94
C TYR A 126 6.67 1.13 -5.56
N GLN A 127 5.86 2.00 -4.96
CA GLN A 127 5.47 3.27 -5.54
C GLN A 127 5.84 4.45 -4.64
N VAL A 128 5.98 5.62 -5.24
CA VAL A 128 5.99 6.91 -4.55
C VAL A 128 4.55 7.41 -4.50
N HIS A 129 4.00 7.60 -3.29
CA HIS A 129 2.59 7.95 -3.11
C HIS A 129 2.25 9.34 -3.67
N TRP A 130 3.14 10.32 -3.43
CA TRP A 130 3.15 11.63 -4.08
C TRP A 130 4.57 12.19 -4.12
N PRO A 131 4.87 13.07 -5.09
CA PRO A 131 6.25 13.54 -5.27
C PRO A 131 6.69 14.51 -4.17
N GLU A 132 7.99 14.47 -3.85
CA GLU A 132 8.66 15.50 -3.06
C GLU A 132 9.09 16.65 -3.97
N ARG A 133 8.20 17.58 -4.22
CA ARG A 133 8.47 18.78 -4.99
C ARG A 133 7.66 19.96 -4.46
N LYS A 134 8.15 21.14 -4.76
CA LYS A 134 7.53 22.41 -4.43
C LYS A 134 6.36 22.69 -5.37
N SER A 135 5.18 22.17 -5.03
CA SER A 135 3.97 22.30 -5.83
C SER A 135 2.73 22.12 -4.96
N ASN A 136 1.57 22.55 -5.44
CA ASN A 136 0.30 22.25 -4.83
C ASN A 136 0.01 20.73 -4.92
N PHE A 137 -0.56 20.15 -3.87
CA PHE A 137 -0.96 18.74 -3.83
C PHE A 137 -2.05 18.49 -2.76
N PHE A 138 -2.94 17.54 -2.99
CA PHE A 138 -4.00 17.11 -2.06
C PHE A 138 -4.75 18.26 -1.38
N GLY A 139 -5.19 19.28 -2.15
CA GLY A 139 -5.93 20.42 -1.63
C GLY A 139 -5.07 21.46 -0.88
N ARG A 140 -3.79 21.24 -0.69
CA ARG A 140 -2.86 22.29 -0.24
C ARG A 140 -2.54 23.19 -1.41
N LEU A 141 -3.16 24.36 -1.41
CA LEU A 141 -3.02 25.39 -2.43
C LEU A 141 -2.14 26.55 -1.90
N GLY A 142 -1.62 27.40 -2.79
CA GLY A 142 -0.89 28.60 -2.41
C GLY A 142 0.59 28.34 -2.16
N TYR A 143 1.18 27.36 -2.85
CA TYR A 143 2.63 27.25 -2.85
C TYR A 143 3.23 28.48 -3.56
N GLU A 144 4.05 29.24 -2.84
CA GLU A 144 4.83 30.36 -3.41
C GLU A 144 6.19 29.84 -3.91
N TYR A 145 6.51 30.19 -5.16
CA TYR A 145 7.75 29.76 -5.82
C TYR A 145 8.95 30.63 -5.44
#